data_8bb1484532829fe19b8fe532237ff052
#
_entry.id   8bb1484532829fe19b8fe532237ff052
#
_cell.length_a   1.000
_cell.length_b   1.000
_cell.length_c   1.000
_cell.angle_alpha   90.00
_cell.angle_beta   90.00
_cell.angle_gamma   90.00
#
_symmetry.space_group_name_H-M   'P 1'
#
loop_
_entity.id
_entity.type
_entity.pdbx_description
1 polymer ?
#
loop_
_entity_poly.entity_id
_entity_poly.type
_entity_poly.pdbx_seq_one_letter_code
_entity_poly.pdbx_strand_id
1 'polypeptide(L)'
;MSRGLGDVYKRQLVNQFAQYELCYGNRFHINPDGRNIKSTGFTIAGQTDLLYFTDMPNKNINGALDGSGKGVIAIVKDDGEQLIVASAGTVDYIHGEIILNTINITSTEKANNIVEIQAFPESNDIISLKDLYLTFAVDNSQINMVKDTITSGEQISGVGFNVTSSYSN
;
A
#
# COMPACT_ATOMS: atom_id res chain seq x y z
N MET A 1 13.06 10.72 -18.09
CA MET A 1 12.79 9.61 -17.18
C MET A 1 11.57 10.02 -16.36
N SER A 2 10.45 9.39 -16.59
CA SER A 2 9.21 9.67 -15.87
C SER A 2 9.29 8.95 -14.52
N ARG A 3 9.48 9.70 -13.43
CA ARG A 3 9.33 9.17 -12.08
C ARG A 3 7.84 9.22 -11.75
N GLY A 4 7.20 8.07 -11.82
CA GLY A 4 5.80 7.94 -11.44
C GLY A 4 5.62 8.08 -9.94
N LEU A 5 4.44 8.51 -9.51
CA LEU A 5 3.94 8.48 -8.14
C LEU A 5 4.11 7.05 -7.59
N GLY A 6 5.00 6.91 -6.60
CA GLY A 6 5.36 5.62 -6.03
C GLY A 6 6.31 4.85 -6.95
N ASP A 7 7.60 5.06 -6.76
CA ASP A 7 8.61 4.24 -7.43
C ASP A 7 8.45 2.78 -6.98
N VAL A 8 7.83 1.98 -7.86
CA VAL A 8 7.74 0.53 -7.68
C VAL A 8 9.04 -0.06 -8.20
N TYR A 9 9.93 -0.42 -7.29
CA TYR A 9 11.15 -1.14 -7.67
C TYR A 9 10.82 -2.62 -7.84
N LYS A 10 10.91 -3.08 -9.09
CA LYS A 10 10.79 -4.50 -9.43
C LYS A 10 12.16 -5.15 -9.31
N ARG A 11 12.34 -6.02 -8.35
CA ARG A 11 13.54 -6.84 -8.25
C ARG A 11 13.20 -8.31 -8.38
N GLN A 12 13.89 -8.97 -9.30
CA GLN A 12 13.83 -10.42 -9.46
C GLN A 12 14.66 -11.05 -8.33
N LEU A 13 14.06 -11.96 -7.57
CA LEU A 13 14.75 -12.75 -6.56
C LEU A 13 15.58 -13.84 -7.27
N VAL A 14 16.79 -13.49 -7.66
CA VAL A 14 17.67 -14.42 -8.38
C VAL A 14 18.47 -15.31 -7.43
N ASN A 15 18.58 -14.94 -6.14
CA ASN A 15 19.42 -15.67 -5.20
C ASN A 15 18.75 -15.77 -3.83
N GLN A 16 18.47 -16.99 -3.40
CA GLN A 16 17.80 -17.30 -2.11
C GLN A 16 18.63 -16.93 -0.87
N PHE A 17 19.89 -16.54 -1.04
CA PHE A 17 20.83 -16.27 0.06
C PHE A 17 21.37 -14.83 0.06
N ALA A 18 20.72 -13.92 -0.65
CA ALA A 18 21.17 -12.53 -0.71
C ALA A 18 20.43 -11.65 0.29
N GLN A 19 21.14 -10.74 0.92
CA GLN A 19 20.56 -9.56 1.56
C GLN A 19 20.25 -8.54 0.46
N TYR A 20 19.08 -7.92 0.51
CA TYR A 20 18.67 -6.91 -0.45
C TYR A 20 18.65 -5.54 0.22
N GLU A 21 19.24 -4.58 -0.46
CA GLU A 21 19.19 -3.17 -0.12
C GLU A 21 18.42 -2.43 -1.22
N LEU A 22 17.39 -1.69 -0.83
CA LEU A 22 16.54 -0.90 -1.69
C LEU A 22 16.65 0.57 -1.28
N CYS A 23 17.29 1.37 -2.13
CA CYS A 23 17.41 2.81 -1.93
C CYS A 23 16.45 3.53 -2.86
N TYR A 24 15.53 4.30 -2.30
CA TYR A 24 14.57 5.12 -3.05
C TYR A 24 15.05 6.57 -3.17
N GLY A 25 15.95 6.99 -2.29
CA GLY A 25 16.56 8.31 -2.30
C GLY A 25 15.64 9.45 -1.85
N ASN A 26 14.44 9.14 -1.39
CA ASN A 26 13.47 10.09 -0.86
C ASN A 26 13.00 9.62 0.51
N ARG A 27 12.70 10.58 1.39
CA ARG A 27 12.15 10.28 2.71
C ARG A 27 10.79 9.58 2.56
N PHE A 28 10.60 8.55 3.36
CA PHE A 28 9.30 7.89 3.45
C PHE A 28 8.42 8.58 4.49
N HIS A 29 7.14 8.61 4.24
CA HIS A 29 6.15 8.98 5.25
C HIS A 29 6.19 7.98 6.41
N ILE A 30 6.16 8.45 7.65
CA ILE A 30 6.12 7.59 8.83
C ILE A 30 4.68 7.54 9.34
N ASN A 31 4.03 6.40 9.13
CA ASN A 31 2.74 6.15 9.75
C ASN A 31 2.96 5.51 11.12
N PRO A 32 2.48 6.10 12.24
CA PRO A 32 2.64 5.53 13.58
C PRO A 32 2.12 4.10 13.72
N ASP A 33 1.12 3.74 12.92
CA ASP A 33 0.54 2.39 12.92
C ASP A 33 1.26 1.42 11.97
N GLY A 34 2.31 1.88 11.29
CA GLY A 34 3.01 1.13 10.26
C GLY A 34 2.22 1.04 8.95
N ARG A 35 2.51 0.03 8.13
CA ARG A 35 1.82 -0.25 6.85
C ARG A 35 2.01 0.81 5.77
N ASN A 36 3.04 1.62 5.89
CA ASN A 36 3.45 2.54 4.83
C ASN A 36 4.18 1.82 3.69
N ILE A 37 4.88 0.74 4.04
CA ILE A 37 5.55 -0.14 3.09
C ILE A 37 4.70 -1.40 2.92
N LYS A 38 4.44 -1.74 1.67
CA LYS A 38 3.64 -2.91 1.28
C LYS A 38 4.33 -3.66 0.17
N SER A 39 4.10 -4.97 0.10
CA SER A 39 4.57 -5.78 -1.02
C SER A 39 3.44 -6.53 -1.71
N THR A 40 3.74 -7.09 -2.88
CA THR A 40 2.95 -8.16 -3.45
C THR A 40 3.15 -9.45 -2.67
N GLY A 41 2.19 -10.37 -2.78
CA GLY A 41 2.18 -11.63 -2.03
C GLY A 41 3.30 -12.58 -2.43
N PHE A 42 3.83 -13.30 -1.46
CA PHE A 42 4.81 -14.37 -1.64
C PHE A 42 4.63 -15.46 -0.59
N THR A 43 5.25 -16.61 -0.79
CA THR A 43 5.31 -17.69 0.19
C THR A 43 6.75 -17.96 0.60
N ILE A 44 6.95 -18.44 1.81
CA ILE A 44 8.25 -18.85 2.34
C ILE A 44 8.26 -20.34 2.66
N ALA A 45 9.45 -20.92 2.81
CA ALA A 45 9.59 -22.33 3.17
C ALA A 45 8.82 -22.64 4.46
N GLY A 46 7.98 -23.67 4.40
CA GLY A 46 7.15 -24.12 5.54
C GLY A 46 5.83 -23.37 5.74
N GLN A 47 5.51 -22.39 4.88
CA GLN A 47 4.25 -21.66 4.89
C GLN A 47 3.57 -21.75 3.51
N THR A 48 2.29 -22.09 3.49
CA THR A 48 1.49 -22.18 2.27
C THR A 48 0.65 -20.94 2.02
N ASP A 49 0.46 -20.12 3.05
CA ASP A 49 -0.33 -18.90 2.96
C ASP A 49 0.46 -17.79 2.25
N LEU A 50 -0.26 -16.88 1.60
CA LEU A 50 0.33 -15.66 1.06
C LEU A 50 0.75 -14.73 2.19
N LEU A 51 1.97 -14.26 2.12
CA LEU A 51 2.61 -13.38 3.07
C LEU A 51 3.01 -12.07 2.38
N TYR A 52 3.13 -11.02 3.17
CA TYR A 52 3.43 -9.67 2.70
C TYR A 52 4.46 -9.00 3.58
N PHE A 53 5.32 -8.20 2.98
CA PHE A 53 6.17 -7.28 3.75
C PHE A 53 5.34 -6.07 4.20
N THR A 54 5.58 -5.65 5.42
CA THR A 54 5.06 -4.40 5.99
C THR A 54 6.10 -3.78 6.91
N ASP A 55 5.98 -2.49 7.16
CA ASP A 55 6.86 -1.78 8.08
C ASP A 55 6.21 -1.62 9.45
N MET A 56 7.07 -1.56 10.45
CA MET A 56 6.73 -1.25 11.83
C MET A 56 7.72 -0.20 12.35
N PRO A 57 7.30 1.08 12.45
CA PRO A 57 8.18 2.13 12.97
C PRO A 57 8.57 1.87 14.42
N ASN A 58 9.79 2.28 14.77
CA ASN A 58 10.25 2.19 16.15
C ASN A 58 9.41 3.08 17.06
N LYS A 59 8.98 2.52 18.19
CA LYS A 59 8.18 3.20 19.19
C LYS A 59 8.91 3.23 20.54
N ASN A 60 8.69 4.30 21.27
CA ASN A 60 9.13 4.41 22.65
C ASN A 60 8.23 3.59 23.60
N ILE A 61 8.58 3.56 24.89
CA ILE A 61 7.85 2.83 25.93
C ILE A 61 6.37 3.23 26.06
N ASN A 62 6.01 4.45 25.62
CA ASN A 62 4.64 4.96 25.67
C ASN A 62 3.86 4.66 24.37
N GLY A 63 4.45 3.93 23.43
CA GLY A 63 3.84 3.58 22.16
C GLY A 63 3.85 4.68 21.09
N ALA A 64 4.43 5.84 21.38
CA ALA A 64 4.67 6.89 20.41
C ALA A 64 5.95 6.63 19.61
N LEU A 65 6.08 7.25 18.44
CA LEU A 65 7.31 7.17 17.64
C LEU A 65 8.50 7.62 18.49
N ASP A 66 9.64 6.90 18.40
CA ASP A 66 10.84 7.20 19.18
C ASP A 66 11.67 8.38 18.61
N GLY A 67 11.29 8.88 17.44
CA GLY A 67 11.98 9.98 16.76
C GLY A 67 13.25 9.57 16.00
N SER A 68 13.62 8.29 16.01
CA SER A 68 14.81 7.81 15.28
C SER A 68 14.66 7.85 13.76
N GLY A 69 13.43 7.91 13.25
CA GLY A 69 13.15 7.77 11.84
C GLY A 69 13.48 6.38 11.29
N LYS A 70 13.50 5.37 12.15
CA LYS A 70 13.81 3.98 11.79
C LYS A 70 12.70 3.03 12.20
N GLY A 71 12.73 1.85 11.62
CA GLY A 71 11.80 0.78 11.93
C GLY A 71 12.29 -0.58 11.46
N VAL A 72 11.45 -1.57 11.58
CA VAL A 72 11.68 -2.92 11.10
C VAL A 72 10.73 -3.26 9.96
N ILE A 73 11.19 -4.11 9.06
CA ILE A 73 10.32 -4.77 8.08
C ILE A 73 9.89 -6.09 8.68
N ALA A 74 8.60 -6.29 8.75
CA ALA A 74 7.98 -7.52 9.24
C ALA A 74 7.34 -8.29 8.08
N ILE A 75 7.07 -9.57 8.30
CA ILE A 75 6.26 -10.40 7.40
C ILE A 75 4.95 -10.73 8.11
N VAL A 76 3.87 -10.40 7.44
CA VAL A 76 2.50 -10.60 7.93
C VAL A 76 1.70 -11.46 6.97
N LYS A 77 0.63 -12.04 7.46
CA LYS A 77 -0.34 -12.75 6.65
C LYS A 77 -1.28 -11.77 5.94
N ASP A 78 -2.08 -12.25 5.02
CA ASP A 78 -2.94 -11.57 4.06
C ASP A 78 -3.71 -10.35 4.61
N ASP A 79 -4.26 -10.46 5.79
CA ASP A 79 -5.01 -9.38 6.46
C ASP A 79 -4.13 -8.31 7.15
N GLY A 80 -2.81 -8.56 7.22
CA GLY A 80 -1.88 -7.71 7.95
C GLY A 80 -2.01 -7.78 9.47
N GLU A 81 -2.88 -8.61 10.00
CA GLU A 81 -3.12 -8.74 11.44
C GLU A 81 -2.21 -9.80 12.08
N GLN A 82 -1.92 -10.87 11.35
CA GLN A 82 -1.09 -11.95 11.86
C GLN A 82 0.37 -11.75 11.51
N LEU A 83 1.19 -11.47 12.53
CA LEU A 83 2.64 -11.36 12.41
C LEU A 83 3.27 -12.76 12.30
N ILE A 84 4.03 -12.99 11.22
CA ILE A 84 4.73 -14.25 10.97
C ILE A 84 6.21 -14.12 11.31
N VAL A 85 6.85 -13.04 10.85
CA VAL A 85 8.24 -12.73 11.16
C VAL A 85 8.33 -11.28 11.63
N ALA A 86 8.74 -11.09 12.88
CA ALA A 86 8.79 -9.75 13.49
C ALA A 86 9.91 -8.87 12.95
N SER A 87 10.98 -9.46 12.42
CA SER A 87 12.14 -8.73 11.90
C SER A 87 12.70 -9.45 10.69
N ALA A 88 12.16 -9.13 9.53
CA ALA A 88 12.62 -9.60 8.23
C ALA A 88 13.60 -8.60 7.59
N GLY A 89 13.80 -7.45 8.21
CA GLY A 89 14.67 -6.40 7.72
C GLY A 89 14.54 -5.13 8.53
N THR A 90 15.15 -4.06 8.04
CA THR A 90 15.11 -2.73 8.64
C THR A 90 14.68 -1.70 7.62
N VAL A 91 14.12 -0.60 8.08
CA VAL A 91 13.78 0.56 7.27
C VAL A 91 14.37 1.82 7.91
N ASP A 92 14.95 2.67 7.08
CA ASP A 92 15.32 4.04 7.40
C ASP A 92 14.41 4.99 6.60
N TYR A 93 13.45 5.59 7.28
CA TYR A 93 12.45 6.46 6.65
C TYR A 93 13.05 7.79 6.20
N ILE A 94 14.13 8.24 6.88
CA ILE A 94 14.78 9.53 6.57
C ILE A 94 15.55 9.44 5.26
N HIS A 95 16.26 8.32 5.06
CA HIS A 95 17.06 8.11 3.86
C HIS A 95 16.29 7.39 2.75
N GLY A 96 15.10 6.85 3.05
CA GLY A 96 14.32 6.08 2.10
C GLY A 96 14.98 4.76 1.73
N GLU A 97 15.51 4.07 2.73
CA GLU A 97 16.25 2.82 2.57
C GLU A 97 15.53 1.66 3.24
N ILE A 98 15.50 0.52 2.56
CA ILE A 98 14.99 -0.74 3.08
C ILE A 98 16.08 -1.79 2.94
N ILE A 99 16.43 -2.45 4.01
CA ILE A 99 17.36 -3.58 4.02
C ILE A 99 16.59 -4.82 4.42
N LEU A 100 16.50 -5.79 3.52
CA LEU A 100 15.88 -7.08 3.78
C LEU A 100 16.92 -8.11 4.14
N ASN A 101 16.66 -8.86 5.20
CA ASN A 101 17.46 -10.03 5.56
C ASN A 101 17.27 -11.13 4.53
N THR A 102 18.13 -12.14 4.58
CA THR A 102 17.98 -13.35 3.76
C THR A 102 16.69 -14.09 4.11
N ILE A 103 15.79 -14.23 3.13
CA ILE A 103 14.50 -14.91 3.27
C ILE A 103 14.36 -15.92 2.15
N ASN A 104 14.00 -17.15 2.50
CA ASN A 104 13.78 -18.21 1.51
C ASN A 104 12.34 -18.13 0.97
N ILE A 105 12.17 -17.32 -0.09
CA ILE A 105 10.91 -17.19 -0.81
C ILE A 105 10.78 -18.36 -1.78
N THR A 106 9.68 -19.09 -1.68
CA THR A 106 9.43 -20.29 -2.48
C THR A 106 8.54 -20.02 -3.69
N SER A 107 7.62 -19.09 -3.60
CA SER A 107 6.81 -18.62 -4.73
C SER A 107 6.36 -17.18 -4.54
N THR A 108 5.87 -16.57 -5.61
CA THR A 108 5.37 -15.20 -5.62
C THR A 108 4.03 -15.14 -6.32
N GLU A 109 3.18 -14.21 -5.88
CA GLU A 109 1.89 -13.93 -6.53
C GLU A 109 2.08 -13.44 -7.97
N LYS A 110 3.10 -12.63 -8.20
CA LYS A 110 3.45 -12.13 -9.53
C LYS A 110 4.21 -13.17 -10.33
N ALA A 111 3.99 -13.17 -11.65
CA ALA A 111 4.79 -13.97 -12.57
C ALA A 111 6.29 -13.62 -12.50
N ASN A 112 7.12 -14.54 -12.92
CA ASN A 112 8.58 -14.36 -13.02
C ASN A 112 9.31 -14.18 -11.67
N ASN A 113 8.74 -14.69 -10.57
CA ASN A 113 9.36 -14.63 -9.24
C ASN A 113 9.69 -13.19 -8.79
N ILE A 114 8.78 -12.27 -9.05
CA ILE A 114 8.92 -10.86 -8.69
C ILE A 114 8.12 -10.58 -7.42
N VAL A 115 8.76 -9.96 -6.43
CA VAL A 115 8.11 -9.29 -5.31
C VAL A 115 8.27 -7.79 -5.53
N GLU A 116 7.14 -7.09 -5.66
CA GLU A 116 7.12 -5.63 -5.78
C GLU A 116 6.97 -5.04 -4.39
N ILE A 117 7.80 -4.05 -4.05
CA ILE A 117 7.73 -3.33 -2.78
C ILE A 117 7.37 -1.88 -3.08
N GLN A 118 6.34 -1.38 -2.42
CA GLN A 118 5.86 -0.02 -2.52
C GLN A 118 6.07 0.70 -1.19
N ALA A 119 6.59 1.91 -1.25
CA ALA A 119 6.70 2.81 -0.11
C ALA A 119 6.12 4.17 -0.48
N PHE A 120 5.39 4.80 0.44
CA PHE A 120 4.84 6.13 0.21
C PHE A 120 5.86 7.20 0.63
N PRO A 121 6.21 8.14 -0.24
CA PRO A 121 7.12 9.23 0.09
C PRO A 121 6.49 10.22 1.07
N GLU A 122 7.30 10.94 1.83
CA GLU A 122 6.85 12.02 2.72
C GLU A 122 6.39 13.24 1.93
N SER A 123 7.01 13.49 0.78
CA SER A 123 6.68 14.61 -0.10
C SER A 123 6.18 14.14 -1.45
N ASN A 124 5.33 14.93 -2.06
CA ASN A 124 4.94 14.72 -3.45
C ASN A 124 6.11 15.14 -4.36
N ASP A 125 6.76 14.18 -5.00
CA ASP A 125 7.89 14.42 -5.89
C ASP A 125 7.50 15.02 -7.25
N ILE A 126 6.21 15.16 -7.51
CA ILE A 126 5.72 15.73 -8.76
C ILE A 126 5.26 17.15 -8.51
N ILE A 127 6.08 18.10 -8.93
CA ILE A 127 5.64 19.48 -9.08
C ILE A 127 5.06 19.61 -10.48
N SER A 128 3.74 19.70 -10.58
CA SER A 128 3.08 19.97 -11.85
C SER A 128 3.35 21.42 -12.29
N LEU A 129 3.71 21.61 -13.55
CA LEU A 129 3.83 22.96 -14.14
C LEU A 129 2.48 23.66 -14.29
N LYS A 130 1.38 22.90 -14.20
CA LYS A 130 0.01 23.39 -14.25
C LYS A 130 -0.85 22.52 -13.34
N ASP A 131 -1.69 23.16 -12.54
CA ASP A 131 -2.75 22.47 -11.82
C ASP A 131 -3.82 22.06 -12.83
N LEU A 132 -4.00 20.76 -13.00
CA LEU A 132 -5.03 20.23 -13.88
C LEU A 132 -6.21 19.80 -13.00
N TYR A 133 -7.35 20.44 -13.21
CA TYR A 133 -8.61 20.01 -12.61
C TYR A 133 -9.34 19.11 -13.60
N LEU A 134 -9.69 17.91 -13.14
CA LEU A 134 -10.55 17.02 -13.91
C LEU A 134 -12.01 17.40 -13.61
N THR A 135 -12.74 17.74 -14.65
CA THR A 135 -14.19 17.96 -14.58
C THR A 135 -14.90 16.93 -15.42
N PHE A 136 -16.15 16.63 -15.07
CA PHE A 136 -16.98 15.78 -15.90
C PHE A 136 -17.43 16.57 -17.14
N ALA A 137 -17.25 15.98 -18.30
CA ALA A 137 -17.89 16.47 -19.53
C ALA A 137 -19.39 16.13 -19.43
N VAL A 138 -20.20 17.08 -19.01
CA VAL A 138 -21.63 16.87 -18.72
C VAL A 138 -22.36 16.32 -19.93
N ASP A 139 -22.01 16.79 -21.14
CA ASP A 139 -22.64 16.37 -22.41
C ASP A 139 -22.31 14.92 -22.80
N ASN A 140 -21.22 14.36 -22.24
CA ASN A 140 -20.77 13.01 -22.53
C ASN A 140 -20.84 12.09 -21.28
N SER A 141 -21.44 12.56 -20.20
CA SER A 141 -21.58 11.80 -18.95
C SER A 141 -23.01 11.31 -18.77
N GLN A 142 -23.15 10.04 -18.44
CA GLN A 142 -24.43 9.44 -18.08
C GLN A 142 -24.33 8.92 -16.65
N ILE A 143 -25.24 9.36 -15.79
CA ILE A 143 -25.34 8.88 -14.41
C ILE A 143 -26.53 7.90 -14.35
N ASN A 144 -26.22 6.63 -14.16
CA ASN A 144 -27.23 5.61 -13.92
C ASN A 144 -27.35 5.38 -12.42
N MET A 145 -28.47 5.81 -11.85
CA MET A 145 -28.78 5.52 -10.45
C MET A 145 -29.42 4.14 -10.35
N VAL A 146 -28.82 3.26 -9.62
CA VAL A 146 -29.35 1.93 -9.32
C VAL A 146 -29.83 1.93 -7.89
N LYS A 147 -31.04 1.39 -7.67
CA LYS A 147 -31.57 1.26 -6.32
C LYS A 147 -30.68 0.33 -5.52
N ASP A 148 -30.12 0.82 -4.44
CA ASP A 148 -29.35 -0.01 -3.52
C ASP A 148 -30.29 -0.97 -2.79
N THR A 149 -30.10 -2.26 -2.97
CA THR A 149 -30.81 -3.30 -2.24
C THR A 149 -29.97 -3.72 -1.02
N ILE A 150 -29.90 -2.86 -0.02
CA ILE A 150 -29.39 -3.28 1.28
C ILE A 150 -30.45 -4.18 1.90
N THR A 151 -30.24 -5.47 1.88
CA THR A 151 -30.99 -6.44 2.65
C THR A 151 -30.42 -6.50 4.08
N SER A 152 -30.55 -5.44 4.85
CA SER A 152 -30.49 -5.54 6.29
C SER A 152 -31.92 -5.76 6.80
N GLY A 153 -32.16 -6.93 7.38
CA GLY A 153 -33.49 -7.35 7.81
C GLY A 153 -34.00 -6.61 9.04
N GLU A 154 -34.32 -5.34 8.91
CA GLU A 154 -35.25 -4.66 9.80
C GLU A 154 -35.86 -3.42 9.11
N GLN A 155 -37.18 -3.55 8.98
CA GLN A 155 -38.19 -2.50 8.77
C GLN A 155 -37.87 -1.36 7.78
N ILE A 156 -38.41 -1.58 6.66
CA ILE A 156 -38.57 -0.61 5.59
C ILE A 156 -39.65 0.42 5.99
N SER A 157 -39.17 1.60 6.31
CA SER A 157 -39.93 2.80 6.10
C SER A 157 -39.19 3.65 5.08
N GLY A 158 -39.27 3.23 3.83
CA GLY A 158 -38.57 3.90 2.72
C GLY A 158 -39.28 5.20 2.40
N VAL A 159 -38.62 6.33 2.60
CA VAL A 159 -39.01 7.61 2.01
C VAL A 159 -38.71 7.49 0.50
N GLY A 160 -39.77 7.37 -0.28
CA GLY A 160 -39.65 7.41 -1.74
C GLY A 160 -39.46 8.86 -2.19
N PHE A 161 -38.32 9.18 -2.77
CA PHE A 161 -38.11 10.45 -3.46
C PHE A 161 -38.53 10.29 -4.92
N ASN A 162 -39.57 10.99 -5.31
CA ASN A 162 -39.89 11.21 -6.72
C ASN A 162 -39.13 12.46 -7.19
N VAL A 163 -38.08 12.24 -7.97
CA VAL A 163 -37.39 13.33 -8.65
C VAL A 163 -38.04 13.53 -10.01
N THR A 164 -38.83 14.56 -10.17
CA THR A 164 -39.28 15.07 -11.46
C THR A 164 -38.31 16.16 -11.89
N SER A 165 -37.40 15.84 -12.83
CA SER A 165 -36.59 16.85 -13.49
C SER A 165 -37.29 17.28 -14.77
N SER A 166 -37.77 18.52 -14.82
CA SER A 166 -38.20 19.16 -16.03
C SER A 166 -37.11 20.15 -16.46
N TYR A 167 -36.46 19.83 -17.58
CA TYR A 167 -35.64 20.82 -18.29
C TYR A 167 -36.51 21.44 -19.36
N SER A 168 -36.75 22.75 -19.27
CA SER A 168 -37.27 23.56 -20.37
C SER A 168 -36.09 24.25 -21.05
N ASN A 169 -35.99 24.09 -22.37
CA ASN A 169 -35.08 24.83 -23.21
C ASN A 169 -35.39 26.34 -23.20
#